data_6cdc0c4b23479aef9db6cd919f5120ed
#
_entry.id   6cdc0c4b23479aef9db6cd919f5120ed
#
_cell.length_a   1.000
_cell.length_b   1.000
_cell.length_c   1.000
_cell.angle_alpha   90.00
_cell.angle_beta   90.00
_cell.angle_gamma   90.00
#
_symmetry.space_group_name_H-M   'P 1'
#
loop_
_entity.id
_entity.type
_entity.pdbx_description
1 polymer ?
#
loop_
_entity_poly.entity_id
_entity_poly.type
_entity_poly.pdbx_seq_one_letter_code
_entity_poly.pdbx_strand_id
1 'polypeptide(L)'
;MNKSSFFSILLAFSAAALVSCESDEDGKVPDPGLSDAALSRLVVRYDEARQTADEVGRALGRTVEYESFYVRKNMRTGDARDTLLYVFNYDDNGFAVVATDRRVNKLLAVAENGPYHPKLIPGMNGYYCGMFFYMTALIDELEALSARPFTVDVPDVPGRVESRETRTVGESAEPAITVEWGYRTWPYNTYCRKSDGTLAPAGSAAAAVAQIMEACSFPERMELTYPDAEVASADLDWEKIRQHRNTDMCGVWDCPGDHVAISRIYREIGQQLGLEYGDRYDLPMDFGKMPECLRHFGFRADEVAAYDADRVVGSLKEGKLVCMSGRIADGLQSRGQVWAIDGYRDVETKSELWFVPFDSSAEQKLEETAETVRYIHCNWGWSSDTSGEMNGYFAVDLYRNAAGDAAHWGGDMLPNLQVVTGITPNR
;
A
#
# COMPACT_ATOMS: atom_id res chain seq x y z
N MET A 1 10.57 -25.47 -18.51
CA MET A 1 11.32 -25.59 -17.23
C MET A 1 10.29 -25.80 -16.13
N ASN A 2 10.46 -26.85 -15.32
CA ASN A 2 9.44 -27.30 -14.38
C ASN A 2 9.28 -26.33 -13.19
N LYS A 3 8.08 -25.85 -12.92
CA LYS A 3 7.74 -24.96 -11.81
C LYS A 3 8.14 -25.49 -10.42
N SER A 4 8.38 -26.79 -10.27
CA SER A 4 8.77 -27.44 -9.01
C SER A 4 10.23 -27.21 -8.59
N SER A 5 11.14 -26.87 -9.51
CA SER A 5 12.56 -26.67 -9.18
C SER A 5 12.87 -25.26 -8.64
N PHE A 6 11.98 -24.29 -8.90
CA PHE A 6 12.16 -22.93 -8.38
C PHE A 6 11.76 -22.81 -6.90
N PHE A 7 10.81 -23.63 -6.47
CA PHE A 7 10.34 -23.67 -5.08
C PHE A 7 11.36 -24.26 -4.11
N SER A 8 12.16 -25.25 -4.55
CA SER A 8 13.13 -25.93 -3.68
C SER A 8 14.36 -25.09 -3.33
N ILE A 9 14.71 -24.08 -4.14
CA ILE A 9 15.86 -23.18 -3.85
C ILE A 9 15.41 -22.03 -2.93
N LEU A 10 14.12 -21.67 -2.92
CA LEU A 10 13.57 -20.64 -2.04
C LEU A 10 13.42 -21.10 -0.59
N LEU A 11 13.19 -22.40 -0.36
CA LEU A 11 12.98 -22.97 0.98
C LEU A 11 14.25 -23.01 1.85
N ALA A 12 15.44 -22.99 1.26
CA ALA A 12 16.71 -23.09 2.01
C ALA A 12 17.17 -21.77 2.65
N PHE A 13 16.66 -20.61 2.20
CA PHE A 13 17.03 -19.29 2.73
C PHE A 13 15.90 -18.55 3.46
N SER A 14 14.68 -19.02 3.38
CA SER A 14 13.50 -18.39 4.00
C SER A 14 13.08 -19.01 5.34
N ALA A 15 13.84 -19.96 5.87
CA ALA A 15 13.54 -20.62 7.16
C ALA A 15 13.54 -19.69 8.39
N ALA A 16 13.83 -18.40 8.21
CA ALA A 16 13.80 -17.40 9.28
C ALA A 16 12.50 -16.55 9.29
N ALA A 17 11.65 -16.60 8.25
CA ALA A 17 10.53 -15.67 8.14
C ALA A 17 9.18 -16.26 7.71
N LEU A 18 9.08 -17.53 7.39
CA LEU A 18 7.84 -18.12 6.89
C LEU A 18 7.59 -19.47 7.55
N VAL A 19 6.64 -19.50 8.46
CA VAL A 19 5.95 -20.73 8.79
C VAL A 19 4.77 -20.84 7.86
N SER A 20 4.88 -21.74 6.88
CA SER A 20 3.78 -22.23 6.06
C SER A 20 2.66 -22.74 6.97
N CYS A 21 1.42 -22.41 6.62
CA CYS A 21 0.25 -22.94 7.30
C CYS A 21 0.22 -24.46 7.23
N GLU A 22 0.41 -25.09 8.35
CA GLU A 22 -0.42 -26.23 8.69
C GLU A 22 -1.68 -25.67 9.34
N SER A 23 -2.84 -26.16 8.95
CA SER A 23 -4.11 -25.92 9.63
C SER A 23 -3.94 -26.36 11.08
N ASP A 24 -3.64 -25.44 11.96
CA ASP A 24 -3.64 -25.72 13.39
C ASP A 24 -5.07 -26.03 13.82
N GLU A 25 -5.39 -27.30 13.78
CA GLU A 25 -6.35 -27.83 14.74
C GLU A 25 -5.79 -27.49 16.13
N ASP A 26 -6.40 -26.49 16.78
CA ASP A 26 -6.30 -26.20 18.21
C ASP A 26 -4.93 -26.40 18.87
N GLY A 27 -3.93 -25.62 18.49
CA GLY A 27 -2.74 -25.43 19.28
C GLY A 27 -3.05 -24.59 20.52
N LYS A 28 -3.67 -25.22 21.53
CA LYS A 28 -3.87 -24.62 22.85
C LYS A 28 -2.51 -24.41 23.52
N VAL A 29 -2.02 -23.18 23.48
CA VAL A 29 -1.04 -22.72 24.45
C VAL A 29 -1.79 -21.85 25.45
N PRO A 30 -2.07 -22.31 26.67
CA PRO A 30 -2.76 -21.51 27.66
C PRO A 30 -1.84 -20.35 28.07
N ASP A 31 -2.32 -19.13 27.95
CA ASP A 31 -1.80 -18.04 28.73
C ASP A 31 -2.21 -18.32 30.20
N PRO A 32 -1.27 -18.38 31.13
CA PRO A 32 -1.58 -18.80 32.52
C PRO A 32 -2.53 -17.86 33.27
N GLY A 33 -3.11 -16.84 32.62
CA GLY A 33 -3.98 -15.87 33.26
C GLY A 33 -5.28 -15.51 32.56
N LEU A 34 -5.48 -15.82 31.27
CA LEU A 34 -6.70 -15.43 30.55
C LEU A 34 -7.51 -16.65 30.12
N SER A 35 -8.85 -16.57 30.23
CA SER A 35 -9.74 -17.57 29.66
C SER A 35 -9.71 -17.54 28.13
N ASP A 36 -10.09 -18.64 27.46
CA ASP A 36 -10.20 -18.71 25.99
C ASP A 36 -11.13 -17.61 25.44
N ALA A 37 -12.17 -17.25 26.19
CA ALA A 37 -13.08 -16.16 25.85
C ALA A 37 -12.40 -14.79 25.93
N ALA A 38 -11.57 -14.56 26.96
CA ALA A 38 -10.82 -13.32 27.10
C ALA A 38 -9.80 -13.15 25.98
N LEU A 39 -9.08 -14.22 25.62
CA LEU A 39 -8.14 -14.21 24.49
C LEU A 39 -8.84 -13.96 23.16
N SER A 40 -9.99 -14.62 22.91
CA SER A 40 -10.74 -14.43 21.65
C SER A 40 -11.37 -13.04 21.54
N ARG A 41 -11.56 -12.33 22.65
CA ARG A 41 -11.99 -10.93 22.61
C ARG A 41 -10.88 -9.98 22.14
N LEU A 42 -9.62 -10.33 22.40
CA LEU A 42 -8.46 -9.52 21.99
C LEU A 42 -8.05 -9.81 20.55
N VAL A 43 -8.15 -11.05 20.12
CA VAL A 43 -7.51 -11.52 18.89
C VAL A 43 -8.55 -11.88 17.83
N VAL A 44 -8.41 -11.33 16.65
CA VAL A 44 -9.10 -11.78 15.44
C VAL A 44 -8.46 -13.10 14.99
N ARG A 45 -9.25 -14.17 14.98
CA ARG A 45 -8.78 -15.49 14.58
C ARG A 45 -8.61 -15.59 13.06
N TYR A 46 -7.86 -16.60 12.62
CA TYR A 46 -7.60 -16.82 11.21
C TYR A 46 -8.88 -16.97 10.38
N ASP A 47 -9.83 -17.80 10.86
CA ASP A 47 -11.11 -18.04 10.18
C ASP A 47 -11.94 -16.75 10.02
N GLU A 48 -11.95 -15.91 11.04
CA GLU A 48 -12.61 -14.63 11.03
C GLU A 48 -11.91 -13.61 10.10
N ALA A 49 -10.57 -13.57 10.14
CA ALA A 49 -9.78 -12.75 9.24
C ALA A 49 -9.96 -13.20 7.78
N ARG A 50 -9.98 -14.51 7.55
CA ARG A 50 -10.25 -15.10 6.24
C ARG A 50 -11.64 -14.75 5.72
N GLN A 51 -12.66 -14.80 6.57
CA GLN A 51 -14.01 -14.38 6.19
C GLN A 51 -14.02 -12.92 5.73
N THR A 52 -13.31 -12.03 6.43
CA THR A 52 -13.17 -10.63 6.02
C THR A 52 -12.55 -10.50 4.63
N ALA A 53 -11.46 -11.24 4.36
CA ALA A 53 -10.82 -11.24 3.05
C ALA A 53 -11.73 -11.83 1.96
N ASP A 54 -12.47 -12.91 2.25
CA ASP A 54 -13.41 -13.53 1.31
C ASP A 54 -14.61 -12.60 0.98
N GLU A 55 -15.07 -11.80 1.93
CA GLU A 55 -16.11 -10.77 1.70
C GLU A 55 -15.63 -9.68 0.76
N VAL A 56 -14.42 -9.16 0.99
CA VAL A 56 -13.79 -8.18 0.12
C VAL A 56 -13.53 -8.77 -1.27
N GLY A 57 -12.97 -9.98 -1.34
CA GLY A 57 -12.73 -10.69 -2.59
C GLY A 57 -14.00 -10.85 -3.42
N ARG A 58 -15.12 -11.28 -2.79
CA ARG A 58 -16.41 -11.39 -3.48
C ARG A 58 -16.90 -10.06 -4.04
N ALA A 59 -16.71 -8.96 -3.31
CA ALA A 59 -17.08 -7.63 -3.80
C ALA A 59 -16.23 -7.21 -5.02
N LEU A 60 -15.00 -7.70 -5.12
CA LEU A 60 -14.09 -7.48 -6.24
C LEU A 60 -14.21 -8.54 -7.35
N GLY A 61 -15.07 -9.55 -7.19
CA GLY A 61 -15.18 -10.69 -8.11
C GLY A 61 -13.99 -11.65 -8.04
N ARG A 62 -13.30 -11.74 -6.91
CA ARG A 62 -12.06 -12.51 -6.68
C ARG A 62 -12.23 -13.55 -5.60
N THR A 63 -11.37 -14.55 -5.62
CA THR A 63 -11.30 -15.62 -4.62
C THR A 63 -9.99 -15.53 -3.87
N VAL A 64 -10.02 -15.72 -2.54
CA VAL A 64 -8.80 -15.78 -1.75
C VAL A 64 -8.05 -17.06 -2.06
N GLU A 65 -6.76 -16.95 -2.42
CA GLU A 65 -5.88 -18.10 -2.59
C GLU A 65 -5.73 -18.89 -1.28
N TYR A 66 -5.28 -20.13 -1.42
CA TYR A 66 -5.08 -21.00 -0.25
C TYR A 66 -3.97 -20.49 0.67
N GLU A 67 -2.92 -19.90 0.11
CA GLU A 67 -1.79 -19.39 0.88
C GLU A 67 -2.08 -18.00 1.45
N SER A 68 -1.92 -17.88 2.76
CA SER A 68 -1.93 -16.61 3.48
C SER A 68 -0.60 -16.38 4.17
N PHE A 69 -0.27 -15.14 4.38
CA PHE A 69 0.97 -14.76 5.05
C PHE A 69 0.65 -14.23 6.44
N TYR A 70 1.54 -14.52 7.39
CA TYR A 70 1.46 -14.04 8.75
C TYR A 70 2.65 -13.14 9.04
N VAL A 71 2.40 -12.01 9.65
CA VAL A 71 3.47 -11.20 10.22
C VAL A 71 3.40 -11.33 11.73
N ARG A 72 4.47 -11.80 12.34
CA ARG A 72 4.55 -12.10 13.75
C ARG A 72 5.58 -11.21 14.43
N LYS A 73 5.26 -10.80 15.66
CA LYS A 73 6.14 -10.05 16.56
C LYS A 73 7.45 -10.80 16.87
N ASN A 74 7.34 -12.11 17.11
CA ASN A 74 8.48 -12.95 17.46
C ASN A 74 8.52 -14.19 16.55
N MET A 75 9.36 -14.11 15.54
CA MET A 75 9.51 -15.16 14.53
C MET A 75 10.15 -16.44 15.07
N ARG A 76 10.76 -16.40 16.26
CA ARG A 76 11.46 -17.56 16.85
C ARG A 76 10.55 -18.48 17.64
N THR A 77 9.46 -17.97 18.21
CA THR A 77 8.59 -18.74 19.10
C THR A 77 7.56 -19.56 18.36
N GLY A 78 7.18 -19.20 17.14
CA GLY A 78 6.10 -19.84 16.40
C GLY A 78 4.71 -19.70 17.05
N ASP A 79 4.58 -18.89 18.10
CA ASP A 79 3.33 -18.70 18.84
C ASP A 79 2.32 -17.90 17.99
N ALA A 80 1.12 -18.45 17.79
CA ALA A 80 0.05 -17.79 17.06
C ALA A 80 -0.39 -16.45 17.68
N ARG A 81 -0.20 -16.28 18.99
CA ARG A 81 -0.47 -15.04 19.72
C ARG A 81 0.45 -13.89 19.31
N ASP A 82 1.59 -14.19 18.71
CA ASP A 82 2.52 -13.20 18.19
C ASP A 82 2.15 -12.73 16.78
N THR A 83 1.09 -13.25 16.17
CA THR A 83 0.62 -12.79 14.87
C THR A 83 0.04 -11.38 14.99
N LEU A 84 0.53 -10.45 14.18
CA LEU A 84 0.10 -9.05 14.16
C LEU A 84 -0.93 -8.78 13.08
N LEU A 85 -0.77 -9.42 11.92
CA LEU A 85 -1.68 -9.29 10.79
C LEU A 85 -1.61 -10.52 9.88
N TYR A 86 -2.64 -10.68 9.08
CA TYR A 86 -2.72 -11.63 7.98
C TYR A 86 -2.71 -10.89 6.64
N VAL A 87 -2.08 -11.46 5.64
CA VAL A 87 -2.18 -11.02 4.26
C VAL A 87 -2.74 -12.15 3.42
N PHE A 88 -3.86 -11.91 2.75
CA PHE A 88 -4.55 -12.87 1.91
C PHE A 88 -4.44 -12.46 0.45
N ASN A 89 -3.71 -13.20 -0.36
CA ASN A 89 -3.64 -13.00 -1.79
C ASN A 89 -4.91 -13.49 -2.48
N TYR A 90 -5.29 -12.83 -3.56
CA TYR A 90 -6.38 -13.23 -4.44
C TYR A 90 -5.85 -13.95 -5.68
N ASP A 91 -6.65 -14.87 -6.22
CA ASP A 91 -6.35 -15.71 -7.39
C ASP A 91 -6.14 -14.92 -8.69
N ASP A 92 -6.80 -13.76 -8.80
CA ASP A 92 -6.74 -12.88 -9.97
C ASP A 92 -5.96 -11.58 -9.66
N ASN A 93 -4.97 -11.70 -8.80
CA ASN A 93 -4.12 -10.57 -8.43
C ASN A 93 -4.67 -9.67 -7.30
N GLY A 94 -3.77 -9.01 -6.57
CA GLY A 94 -4.12 -8.19 -5.41
C GLY A 94 -4.13 -8.98 -4.09
N PHE A 95 -4.38 -8.29 -2.99
CA PHE A 95 -4.43 -8.89 -1.65
C PHE A 95 -5.22 -8.03 -0.66
N ALA A 96 -5.60 -8.62 0.46
CA ALA A 96 -6.13 -7.90 1.62
C ALA A 96 -5.19 -8.03 2.83
N VAL A 97 -5.10 -6.97 3.62
CA VAL A 97 -4.38 -6.93 4.90
C VAL A 97 -5.38 -6.84 6.04
N VAL A 98 -5.34 -7.79 6.94
CA VAL A 98 -6.29 -7.92 8.06
C VAL A 98 -5.52 -7.93 9.37
N ALA A 99 -5.84 -7.04 10.30
CA ALA A 99 -5.26 -6.97 11.62
C ALA A 99 -5.76 -8.11 12.51
N THR A 100 -4.91 -8.54 13.45
CA THR A 100 -5.30 -9.53 14.46
C THR A 100 -5.77 -8.89 15.77
N ASP A 101 -5.43 -7.64 16.04
CA ASP A 101 -5.82 -6.94 17.25
C ASP A 101 -7.19 -6.27 17.07
N ARG A 102 -8.16 -6.57 17.96
CA ARG A 102 -9.52 -6.03 17.87
C ARG A 102 -9.64 -4.56 18.25
N ARG A 103 -8.59 -3.96 18.78
CA ARG A 103 -8.55 -2.52 19.11
C ARG A 103 -8.34 -1.65 17.87
N VAL A 104 -7.96 -2.24 16.74
CA VAL A 104 -7.75 -1.54 15.48
C VAL A 104 -8.79 -1.93 14.45
N ASN A 105 -8.85 -1.18 13.35
CA ASN A 105 -9.66 -1.53 12.20
C ASN A 105 -9.24 -2.90 11.67
N LYS A 106 -10.20 -3.81 11.51
CA LYS A 106 -9.90 -5.17 11.08
C LYS A 106 -9.32 -5.20 9.66
N LEU A 107 -9.97 -4.54 8.72
CA LEU A 107 -9.47 -4.41 7.34
C LEU A 107 -8.58 -3.17 7.25
N LEU A 108 -7.30 -3.36 6.96
CA LEU A 108 -6.31 -2.29 6.93
C LEU A 108 -5.96 -1.84 5.51
N ALA A 109 -5.94 -2.77 4.56
CA ALA A 109 -5.66 -2.46 3.18
C ALA A 109 -6.29 -3.48 2.23
N VAL A 110 -6.57 -3.02 1.01
CA VAL A 110 -6.97 -3.84 -0.13
C VAL A 110 -6.16 -3.37 -1.33
N ALA A 111 -5.16 -4.15 -1.73
CA ALA A 111 -4.46 -3.93 -2.98
C ALA A 111 -5.24 -4.56 -4.14
N GLU A 112 -5.39 -3.80 -5.22
CA GLU A 112 -6.20 -4.21 -6.37
C GLU A 112 -5.39 -4.96 -7.43
N ASN A 113 -4.08 -4.83 -7.37
CA ASN A 113 -3.15 -5.50 -8.28
C ASN A 113 -1.86 -5.89 -7.57
N GLY A 114 -1.12 -6.83 -8.14
CA GLY A 114 0.11 -7.37 -7.58
C GLY A 114 -0.13 -8.28 -6.37
N PRO A 115 0.51 -9.44 -6.30
CA PRO A 115 0.46 -10.28 -5.13
C PRO A 115 1.38 -9.75 -4.04
N TYR A 116 1.00 -9.94 -2.80
CA TYR A 116 1.92 -9.72 -1.69
C TYR A 116 2.97 -10.83 -1.64
N HIS A 117 4.23 -10.44 -1.61
CA HIS A 117 5.35 -11.37 -1.44
C HIS A 117 6.05 -11.14 -0.10
N PRO A 118 6.35 -12.21 0.66
CA PRO A 118 7.06 -12.09 1.94
C PRO A 118 8.43 -11.41 1.85
N LYS A 119 9.04 -11.40 0.66
CA LYS A 119 10.30 -10.69 0.40
C LYS A 119 10.20 -9.16 0.47
N LEU A 120 8.98 -8.64 0.50
CA LEU A 120 8.71 -7.21 0.72
C LEU A 120 8.79 -6.83 2.20
N ILE A 121 9.09 -7.80 3.08
CA ILE A 121 9.33 -7.55 4.50
C ILE A 121 10.64 -6.75 4.67
N PRO A 122 10.67 -5.77 5.60
CA PRO A 122 11.82 -4.95 5.89
C PRO A 122 13.13 -5.73 6.04
N GLY A 123 14.18 -5.28 5.36
CA GLY A 123 15.53 -5.83 5.48
C GLY A 123 15.91 -6.92 4.47
N MET A 124 15.01 -7.39 3.62
CA MET A 124 15.30 -8.36 2.58
C MET A 124 15.40 -7.70 1.19
N ASN A 125 16.60 -7.59 0.68
CA ASN A 125 16.95 -7.35 -0.74
C ASN A 125 16.76 -5.96 -1.35
N GLY A 126 16.64 -4.89 -0.58
CA GLY A 126 16.77 -3.52 -1.14
C GLY A 126 15.61 -3.04 -2.02
N TYR A 127 14.47 -3.69 -1.97
CA TYR A 127 13.26 -3.28 -2.66
C TYR A 127 12.41 -2.39 -1.73
N TYR A 128 12.33 -1.10 -2.06
CA TYR A 128 11.57 -0.11 -1.28
C TYR A 128 10.54 0.56 -2.19
N CYS A 129 9.27 0.41 -1.88
CA CYS A 129 8.17 1.18 -2.46
C CYS A 129 7.36 1.85 -1.34
N GLY A 130 6.45 2.73 -1.70
CA GLY A 130 5.59 3.39 -0.71
C GLY A 130 4.81 2.40 0.14
N MET A 131 4.28 1.32 -0.47
CA MET A 131 3.57 0.25 0.25
C MET A 131 4.45 -0.43 1.30
N PHE A 132 5.74 -0.60 1.03
CA PHE A 132 6.69 -1.11 2.01
C PHE A 132 6.78 -0.23 3.26
N PHE A 133 6.81 1.10 3.09
CA PHE A 133 6.79 2.03 4.21
C PHE A 133 5.51 1.91 5.02
N TYR A 134 4.36 1.81 4.35
CA TYR A 134 3.09 1.57 5.00
C TYR A 134 3.10 0.29 5.85
N MET A 135 3.49 -0.84 5.25
CA MET A 135 3.54 -2.13 5.95
C MET A 135 4.52 -2.14 7.12
N THR A 136 5.68 -1.49 6.97
CA THR A 136 6.67 -1.40 8.07
C THR A 136 6.09 -0.63 9.25
N ALA A 137 5.56 0.55 9.00
CA ALA A 137 4.97 1.38 10.03
C ALA A 137 3.78 0.69 10.71
N LEU A 138 2.93 0.03 9.92
CA LEU A 138 1.81 -0.75 10.41
C LEU A 138 2.26 -1.88 11.36
N ILE A 139 3.31 -2.60 11.01
CA ILE A 139 3.87 -3.67 11.85
C ILE A 139 4.42 -3.10 13.15
N ASP A 140 5.20 -2.01 13.09
CA ASP A 140 5.79 -1.37 14.26
C ASP A 140 4.71 -0.90 15.25
N GLU A 141 3.63 -0.30 14.75
CA GLU A 141 2.51 0.15 15.58
C GLU A 141 1.71 -1.01 16.18
N LEU A 142 1.42 -2.05 15.41
CA LEU A 142 0.74 -3.23 15.92
C LEU A 142 1.59 -3.94 16.98
N GLU A 143 2.92 -3.96 16.81
CA GLU A 143 3.83 -4.49 17.81
C GLU A 143 3.79 -3.66 19.11
N ALA A 144 3.86 -2.33 18.99
CA ALA A 144 3.76 -1.43 20.13
C ALA A 144 2.40 -1.57 20.84
N LEU A 145 1.29 -1.69 20.08
CA LEU A 145 -0.04 -1.92 20.63
C LEU A 145 -0.14 -3.26 21.37
N SER A 146 0.45 -4.32 20.83
CA SER A 146 0.42 -5.64 21.45
C SER A 146 1.08 -5.69 22.84
N ALA A 147 1.97 -4.75 23.13
CA ALA A 147 2.61 -4.59 24.44
C ALA A 147 1.76 -3.81 25.47
N ARG A 148 0.68 -3.14 25.02
CA ARG A 148 -0.18 -2.35 25.90
C ARG A 148 -1.14 -3.27 26.67
N PRO A 149 -1.32 -3.09 28.01
CA PRO A 149 -2.28 -3.88 28.77
C PRO A 149 -3.70 -3.61 28.25
N PHE A 150 -4.50 -4.66 28.24
CA PHE A 150 -5.90 -4.58 27.85
C PHE A 150 -6.78 -5.28 28.88
N THR A 151 -7.81 -4.58 29.37
CA THR A 151 -8.78 -5.15 30.29
C THR A 151 -9.97 -5.71 29.50
N VAL A 152 -10.27 -6.99 29.68
CA VAL A 152 -11.35 -7.67 28.97
C VAL A 152 -12.43 -8.04 29.97
N ASP A 153 -13.65 -7.60 29.67
CA ASP A 153 -14.85 -8.03 30.41
C ASP A 153 -15.61 -9.07 29.56
N VAL A 154 -15.46 -10.35 29.90
CA VAL A 154 -16.15 -11.46 29.25
C VAL A 154 -16.81 -12.34 30.29
N PRO A 155 -17.91 -13.04 29.97
CA PRO A 155 -18.56 -14.00 30.87
C PRO A 155 -17.57 -15.08 31.35
N ASP A 156 -17.63 -15.41 32.61
CA ASP A 156 -16.79 -16.44 33.23
C ASP A 156 -17.39 -17.86 33.02
N VAL A 157 -17.64 -18.16 31.76
CA VAL A 157 -18.14 -19.47 31.32
C VAL A 157 -17.41 -19.89 30.04
N PRO A 158 -17.27 -21.19 29.76
CA PRO A 158 -16.65 -21.66 28.53
C PRO A 158 -17.40 -21.14 27.29
N GLY A 159 -16.67 -20.47 26.41
CA GLY A 159 -17.25 -19.88 25.20
C GLY A 159 -16.16 -19.20 24.36
N ARG A 160 -16.59 -18.58 23.26
CA ARG A 160 -15.72 -17.80 22.39
C ARG A 160 -16.34 -16.44 22.08
N VAL A 161 -15.53 -15.47 21.72
CA VAL A 161 -15.98 -14.18 21.21
C VAL A 161 -15.91 -14.20 19.68
N GLU A 162 -16.98 -13.79 19.03
CA GLU A 162 -17.09 -13.65 17.58
C GLU A 162 -17.36 -12.19 17.23
N SER A 163 -16.80 -11.72 16.13
CA SER A 163 -17.13 -10.42 15.56
C SER A 163 -17.99 -10.60 14.31
N ARG A 164 -19.09 -9.85 14.27
CA ARG A 164 -19.98 -9.76 13.10
C ARG A 164 -19.90 -8.35 12.58
N GLU A 165 -19.47 -8.20 11.34
CA GLU A 165 -19.28 -6.90 10.73
C GLU A 165 -20.12 -6.72 9.48
N THR A 166 -20.63 -5.50 9.32
CA THR A 166 -21.26 -5.05 8.07
C THR A 166 -20.53 -3.80 7.61
N ARG A 167 -20.14 -3.79 6.33
CA ARG A 167 -19.44 -2.68 5.70
C ARG A 167 -20.26 -2.13 4.55
N THR A 168 -20.42 -0.81 4.52
CA THR A 168 -21.13 -0.11 3.45
C THR A 168 -20.23 1.02 2.94
N VAL A 169 -19.98 1.03 1.65
CA VAL A 169 -19.24 2.15 1.04
C VAL A 169 -20.13 3.38 1.07
N GLY A 170 -19.63 4.43 1.72
CA GLY A 170 -20.25 5.73 1.80
C GLY A 170 -19.76 6.66 0.69
N GLU A 171 -19.27 7.84 1.08
CA GLU A 171 -18.71 8.80 0.12
C GLU A 171 -17.39 8.28 -0.45
N SER A 172 -17.20 8.45 -1.77
CA SER A 172 -16.00 7.96 -2.45
C SER A 172 -15.69 8.77 -3.70
N ALA A 173 -14.42 8.74 -4.12
CA ALA A 173 -13.98 9.09 -5.46
C ALA A 173 -13.17 7.92 -6.02
N GLU A 174 -13.57 7.44 -7.19
CA GLU A 174 -12.87 6.34 -7.85
C GLU A 174 -11.48 6.78 -8.32
N PRO A 175 -10.51 5.84 -8.40
CA PRO A 175 -9.16 6.15 -8.86
C PRO A 175 -9.14 6.74 -10.26
N ALA A 176 -8.41 7.84 -10.43
CA ALA A 176 -8.30 8.54 -11.70
C ALA A 176 -7.15 8.02 -12.57
N ILE A 177 -6.10 7.46 -11.97
CA ILE A 177 -4.94 6.93 -12.67
C ILE A 177 -5.27 5.51 -13.15
N THR A 178 -5.18 5.30 -14.46
CA THR A 178 -5.53 4.02 -15.08
C THR A 178 -4.33 3.23 -15.60
N VAL A 179 -3.14 3.82 -15.54
CA VAL A 179 -1.89 3.24 -16.03
C VAL A 179 -1.06 2.67 -14.89
N GLU A 180 -0.39 1.60 -15.22
CA GLU A 180 0.47 0.84 -14.29
C GLU A 180 1.96 1.13 -14.57
N TRP A 181 2.33 2.40 -14.56
CA TRP A 181 3.67 2.82 -14.90
C TRP A 181 4.62 2.76 -13.72
N GLY A 182 5.76 2.14 -13.96
CA GLY A 182 6.85 2.10 -13.00
C GLY A 182 7.93 3.14 -13.26
N TYR A 183 9.12 2.95 -12.68
CA TYR A 183 10.25 3.87 -12.86
C TYR A 183 11.61 3.17 -12.93
N ARG A 184 11.64 1.83 -12.96
CA ARG A 184 12.90 1.08 -12.77
C ARG A 184 13.57 0.71 -14.08
N THR A 185 12.79 0.37 -15.08
CA THR A 185 13.25 -0.25 -16.33
C THR A 185 12.77 0.52 -17.55
N TRP A 186 13.04 -0.04 -18.70
CA TRP A 186 12.51 0.43 -19.98
C TRP A 186 10.95 0.38 -19.97
N PRO A 187 10.25 1.34 -20.58
CA PRO A 187 10.74 2.52 -21.30
C PRO A 187 11.06 3.73 -20.40
N TYR A 188 10.69 3.70 -19.13
CA TYR A 188 10.70 4.85 -18.21
C TYR A 188 12.09 5.46 -18.04
N ASN A 189 13.12 4.62 -18.05
CA ASN A 189 14.51 5.03 -17.76
C ASN A 189 15.38 5.21 -19.02
N THR A 190 14.83 5.18 -20.23
CA THR A 190 15.61 5.23 -21.49
C THR A 190 16.56 6.40 -21.56
N TYR A 191 16.15 7.58 -21.09
CA TYR A 191 16.97 8.79 -21.04
C TYR A 191 17.53 9.10 -19.64
N CYS A 192 17.33 8.23 -18.67
CA CYS A 192 17.86 8.40 -17.31
C CYS A 192 19.22 7.72 -17.19
N ARG A 193 20.31 8.52 -17.24
CA ARG A 193 21.67 7.99 -17.28
C ARG A 193 22.51 8.47 -16.11
N LYS A 194 23.32 7.56 -15.58
CA LYS A 194 24.38 7.87 -14.61
C LYS A 194 25.52 8.64 -15.27
N SER A 195 26.43 9.14 -14.46
CA SER A 195 27.63 9.85 -14.94
C SER A 195 28.53 9.02 -15.84
N ASP A 196 28.50 7.69 -15.72
CA ASP A 196 29.24 6.74 -16.56
C ASP A 196 28.52 6.40 -17.88
N GLY A 197 27.33 6.99 -18.12
CA GLY A 197 26.49 6.76 -19.29
C GLY A 197 25.59 5.52 -19.23
N THR A 198 25.69 4.72 -18.18
CA THR A 198 24.78 3.56 -17.99
C THR A 198 23.39 4.00 -17.55
N LEU A 199 22.37 3.16 -17.81
CA LEU A 199 21.00 3.45 -17.41
C LEU A 199 20.84 3.42 -15.89
N ALA A 200 20.03 4.31 -15.38
CA ALA A 200 19.60 4.38 -13.98
C ALA A 200 18.08 4.28 -13.89
N PRO A 201 17.50 3.93 -12.74
CA PRO A 201 16.07 4.11 -12.49
C PRO A 201 15.66 5.57 -12.70
N ALA A 202 14.43 5.79 -13.16
CA ALA A 202 13.92 7.15 -13.38
C ALA A 202 13.45 7.85 -12.09
N GLY A 203 13.18 7.05 -11.03
CA GLY A 203 12.77 7.54 -9.71
C GLY A 203 11.26 7.62 -9.52
N SER A 204 10.83 7.32 -8.30
CA SER A 204 9.39 7.26 -7.93
C SER A 204 8.69 8.62 -8.09
N ALA A 205 9.40 9.73 -7.86
CA ALA A 205 8.84 11.06 -8.05
C ALA A 205 8.48 11.35 -9.51
N ALA A 206 9.33 10.91 -10.45
CA ALA A 206 9.04 11.05 -11.87
C ALA A 206 7.82 10.19 -12.26
N ALA A 207 7.70 8.98 -11.72
CA ALA A 207 6.53 8.12 -11.95
C ALA A 207 5.24 8.77 -11.43
N ALA A 208 5.22 9.26 -10.20
CA ALA A 208 4.04 9.88 -9.61
C ALA A 208 3.55 11.08 -10.44
N VAL A 209 4.45 11.96 -10.87
CA VAL A 209 4.09 13.10 -11.73
C VAL A 209 3.62 12.66 -13.11
N ALA A 210 4.30 11.69 -13.74
CA ALA A 210 3.93 11.17 -15.06
C ALA A 210 2.52 10.53 -15.05
N GLN A 211 2.19 9.78 -14.00
CA GLN A 211 0.87 9.18 -13.81
C GLN A 211 -0.22 10.25 -13.59
N ILE A 212 0.08 11.31 -12.83
CA ILE A 212 -0.83 12.47 -12.68
C ILE A 212 -1.04 13.17 -14.03
N MET A 213 0.00 13.36 -14.83
CA MET A 213 -0.11 13.91 -16.17
C MET A 213 -1.01 13.07 -17.07
N GLU A 214 -0.83 11.74 -17.03
CA GLU A 214 -1.63 10.79 -17.80
C GLU A 214 -3.11 10.88 -17.41
N ALA A 215 -3.43 10.80 -16.10
CA ALA A 215 -4.80 10.89 -15.60
C ALA A 215 -5.50 12.18 -16.05
N CYS A 216 -4.77 13.28 -16.14
CA CYS A 216 -5.27 14.57 -16.61
C CYS A 216 -5.23 14.73 -18.15
N SER A 217 -4.60 13.81 -18.89
CA SER A 217 -4.26 13.96 -20.31
C SER A 217 -3.65 15.34 -20.61
N PHE A 218 -2.66 15.75 -19.83
CA PHE A 218 -2.09 17.10 -19.84
C PHE A 218 -0.61 17.08 -19.40
N PRO A 219 0.26 17.93 -20.00
CA PRO A 219 0.00 18.91 -21.04
C PRO A 219 -0.18 18.28 -22.44
N GLU A 220 -0.72 19.01 -23.40
CA GLU A 220 -0.82 18.58 -24.82
C GLU A 220 0.54 18.63 -25.53
N ARG A 221 1.44 19.49 -25.06
CA ARG A 221 2.79 19.69 -25.58
C ARG A 221 3.75 19.92 -24.43
N MET A 222 4.96 19.40 -24.54
CA MET A 222 5.99 19.52 -23.52
C MET A 222 7.27 20.10 -24.13
N GLU A 223 7.81 21.16 -23.53
CA GLU A 223 9.17 21.65 -23.82
C GLU A 223 10.19 20.68 -23.22
N LEU A 224 11.26 20.38 -23.96
CA LEU A 224 12.31 19.47 -23.55
C LEU A 224 13.57 20.27 -23.24
N THR A 225 13.96 20.30 -21.98
CA THR A 225 15.03 21.16 -21.46
C THR A 225 16.28 20.39 -21.02
N TYR A 226 16.22 19.06 -20.99
CA TYR A 226 17.39 18.27 -20.63
C TYR A 226 18.47 18.34 -21.73
N PRO A 227 19.77 18.38 -21.37
CA PRO A 227 20.85 18.77 -22.27
C PRO A 227 21.05 17.88 -23.50
N ASP A 228 20.60 16.63 -23.43
CA ASP A 228 20.73 15.62 -24.48
C ASP A 228 19.43 15.40 -25.28
N ALA A 229 18.45 16.34 -25.17
CA ALA A 229 17.24 16.29 -25.96
C ALA A 229 17.55 16.54 -27.45
N GLU A 230 17.13 15.60 -28.31
CA GLU A 230 17.29 15.70 -29.76
C GLU A 230 16.35 16.73 -30.40
N VAL A 231 15.28 17.07 -29.73
CA VAL A 231 14.25 18.03 -30.17
C VAL A 231 13.91 18.97 -29.00
N ALA A 232 13.52 20.22 -29.35
CA ALA A 232 13.21 21.23 -28.35
C ALA A 232 11.84 21.05 -27.67
N SER A 233 10.93 20.27 -28.27
CA SER A 233 9.59 20.02 -27.72
C SER A 233 8.96 18.79 -28.34
N ALA A 234 7.94 18.25 -27.66
CA ALA A 234 7.17 17.11 -28.12
C ALA A 234 5.66 17.36 -27.93
N ASP A 235 4.87 17.03 -28.95
CA ASP A 235 3.42 16.90 -28.81
C ASP A 235 3.11 15.54 -28.15
N LEU A 236 2.14 15.53 -27.23
CA LEU A 236 1.79 14.35 -26.44
C LEU A 236 0.41 13.83 -26.85
N ASP A 237 0.40 12.69 -27.53
CA ASP A 237 -0.81 11.93 -27.84
C ASP A 237 -1.14 11.01 -26.65
N TRP A 238 -1.89 11.53 -25.69
CA TRP A 238 -2.23 10.82 -24.47
C TRP A 238 -3.04 9.54 -24.71
N GLU A 239 -3.84 9.47 -25.77
CA GLU A 239 -4.55 8.25 -26.13
C GLU A 239 -3.57 7.15 -26.53
N LYS A 240 -2.60 7.48 -27.36
CA LYS A 240 -1.55 6.57 -27.76
C LYS A 240 -0.60 6.23 -26.60
N ILE A 241 -0.22 7.23 -25.80
CA ILE A 241 0.69 7.06 -24.66
C ILE A 241 0.11 6.06 -23.66
N ARG A 242 -1.17 6.19 -23.30
CA ARG A 242 -1.83 5.28 -22.33
C ARG A 242 -2.05 3.86 -22.82
N GLN A 243 -1.88 3.57 -24.11
CA GLN A 243 -1.91 2.20 -24.61
C GLN A 243 -0.71 1.39 -24.12
N HIS A 244 0.36 2.05 -23.71
CA HIS A 244 1.44 1.37 -23.02
C HIS A 244 0.97 0.91 -21.65
N ARG A 245 0.89 -0.37 -21.49
CA ARG A 245 0.71 -1.04 -20.21
C ARG A 245 2.03 -1.69 -19.85
N ASN A 246 2.36 -1.64 -18.59
CA ASN A 246 3.56 -2.27 -18.09
C ASN A 246 3.42 -3.79 -18.18
N THR A 247 3.90 -4.37 -19.26
CA THR A 247 3.85 -5.80 -19.48
C THR A 247 5.27 -6.32 -19.63
N ASP A 248 5.70 -7.17 -18.73
CA ASP A 248 7.02 -7.84 -18.74
C ASP A 248 7.24 -8.69 -19.98
N MET A 249 6.19 -8.90 -20.76
CA MET A 249 6.17 -9.79 -21.93
C MET A 249 6.33 -9.05 -23.26
N CYS A 250 6.34 -7.71 -23.26
CA CYS A 250 6.55 -6.98 -24.49
C CYS A 250 8.03 -6.95 -24.87
N GLY A 251 8.36 -7.54 -26.00
CA GLY A 251 9.61 -7.22 -26.66
C GLY A 251 9.63 -5.73 -27.06
N VAL A 252 10.81 -5.11 -27.08
CA VAL A 252 10.99 -3.67 -27.39
C VAL A 252 10.25 -3.20 -28.65
N TRP A 253 9.95 -4.11 -29.57
CA TRP A 253 9.36 -3.82 -30.88
C TRP A 253 7.84 -4.05 -30.96
N ASP A 254 7.26 -4.76 -30.01
CA ASP A 254 5.86 -5.23 -30.08
C ASP A 254 4.94 -4.60 -29.02
N CYS A 255 5.47 -3.74 -28.16
CA CYS A 255 4.65 -3.07 -27.15
C CYS A 255 3.79 -1.95 -27.74
N PRO A 256 2.49 -1.92 -27.47
CA PRO A 256 1.65 -0.79 -27.85
C PRO A 256 2.05 0.49 -27.09
N GLY A 257 1.72 1.63 -27.65
CA GLY A 257 1.92 2.93 -27.02
C GLY A 257 3.10 3.73 -27.55
N ASP A 258 3.29 4.93 -27.02
CA ASP A 258 4.39 5.82 -27.38
C ASP A 258 5.50 5.82 -26.33
N HIS A 259 6.42 4.87 -26.45
CA HIS A 259 7.53 4.69 -25.52
C HIS A 259 8.50 5.87 -25.50
N VAL A 260 8.67 6.55 -26.65
CA VAL A 260 9.54 7.71 -26.76
C VAL A 260 8.96 8.87 -25.97
N ALA A 261 7.64 9.11 -26.09
CA ALA A 261 6.97 10.13 -25.32
C ALA A 261 7.06 9.85 -23.81
N ILE A 262 6.76 8.62 -23.38
CA ILE A 262 6.89 8.21 -21.96
C ILE A 262 8.31 8.49 -21.45
N SER A 263 9.33 8.03 -22.18
CA SER A 263 10.73 8.19 -21.79
C SER A 263 11.13 9.66 -21.66
N ARG A 264 10.63 10.53 -22.56
CA ARG A 264 10.87 11.98 -22.51
C ARG A 264 10.16 12.63 -21.33
N ILE A 265 8.90 12.26 -21.06
CA ILE A 265 8.15 12.74 -19.90
C ILE A 265 8.94 12.47 -18.61
N TYR A 266 9.38 11.25 -18.40
CA TYR A 266 10.13 10.88 -17.19
C TYR A 266 11.44 11.65 -17.08
N ARG A 267 12.18 11.79 -18.18
CA ARG A 267 13.44 12.52 -18.18
C ARG A 267 13.25 13.99 -17.87
N GLU A 268 12.25 14.64 -18.48
CA GLU A 268 11.99 16.06 -18.26
C GLU A 268 11.53 16.30 -16.81
N ILE A 269 10.63 15.48 -16.27
CA ILE A 269 10.24 15.57 -14.85
C ILE A 269 11.48 15.45 -13.96
N GLY A 270 12.33 14.44 -14.20
CA GLY A 270 13.56 14.25 -13.45
C GLY A 270 14.51 15.44 -13.50
N GLN A 271 14.59 16.11 -14.67
CA GLN A 271 15.39 17.32 -14.84
C GLN A 271 14.83 18.49 -14.01
N GLN A 272 13.51 18.70 -14.04
CA GLN A 272 12.85 19.76 -13.27
C GLN A 272 12.96 19.53 -11.75
N LEU A 273 12.89 18.29 -11.31
CA LEU A 273 13.09 17.93 -9.91
C LEU A 273 14.56 17.95 -9.47
N GLY A 274 15.49 18.02 -10.43
CA GLY A 274 16.95 17.94 -10.16
C GLY A 274 17.37 16.58 -9.64
N LEU A 275 16.81 15.50 -10.21
CA LEU A 275 17.16 14.13 -9.80
C LEU A 275 18.59 13.79 -10.21
N GLU A 276 19.37 13.26 -9.27
CA GLU A 276 20.69 12.71 -9.50
C GLU A 276 20.57 11.20 -9.74
N TYR A 277 20.78 10.78 -11.00
CA TYR A 277 20.63 9.38 -11.40
C TYR A 277 21.80 8.52 -10.91
N GLY A 278 21.47 7.45 -10.18
CA GLY A 278 22.41 6.51 -9.58
C GLY A 278 21.88 5.08 -9.60
N ASP A 279 22.52 4.19 -8.84
CA ASP A 279 22.11 2.77 -8.73
C ASP A 279 20.91 2.57 -7.80
N ARG A 280 20.55 3.59 -7.06
CA ARG A 280 19.46 3.53 -6.08
C ARG A 280 18.11 3.71 -6.77
N TYR A 281 17.11 2.97 -6.32
CA TYR A 281 15.72 3.11 -6.76
C TYR A 281 15.01 4.29 -6.09
N ASP A 282 15.41 4.62 -4.87
CA ASP A 282 14.95 5.76 -4.09
C ASP A 282 15.88 6.96 -4.31
N LEU A 283 15.76 7.61 -5.46
CA LEU A 283 16.61 8.75 -5.80
C LEU A 283 16.39 9.89 -4.78
N PRO A 284 17.47 10.42 -4.19
CA PRO A 284 17.35 11.57 -3.31
C PRO A 284 16.73 12.76 -4.05
N MET A 285 15.70 13.34 -3.46
CA MET A 285 15.09 14.56 -3.98
C MET A 285 14.61 15.47 -2.84
N ASP A 286 14.58 16.75 -3.12
CA ASP A 286 13.91 17.75 -2.30
C ASP A 286 12.44 17.83 -2.73
N PHE A 287 11.53 17.28 -1.90
CA PHE A 287 10.10 17.31 -2.18
C PHE A 287 9.53 18.74 -2.25
N GLY A 288 10.22 19.72 -1.66
CA GLY A 288 9.90 21.15 -1.81
C GLY A 288 9.87 21.64 -3.24
N LYS A 289 10.55 20.97 -4.17
CA LYS A 289 10.53 21.31 -5.61
C LYS A 289 9.30 20.79 -6.35
N MET A 290 8.49 19.93 -5.75
CA MET A 290 7.35 19.32 -6.42
C MET A 290 6.32 20.34 -6.93
N PRO A 291 5.90 21.37 -6.15
CA PRO A 291 4.97 22.36 -6.65
C PRO A 291 5.50 23.15 -7.84
N GLU A 292 6.79 23.49 -7.84
CA GLU A 292 7.44 24.20 -8.95
C GLU A 292 7.50 23.34 -10.21
N CYS A 293 7.88 22.07 -10.06
CA CYS A 293 7.88 21.10 -11.15
C CYS A 293 6.49 20.96 -11.79
N LEU A 294 5.44 20.80 -10.99
CA LEU A 294 4.06 20.72 -11.49
C LEU A 294 3.63 21.99 -12.22
N ARG A 295 3.99 23.18 -11.69
CA ARG A 295 3.70 24.47 -12.35
C ARG A 295 4.46 24.63 -13.66
N HIS A 296 5.69 24.15 -13.76
CA HIS A 296 6.46 24.13 -15.01
C HIS A 296 5.68 23.42 -16.13
N PHE A 297 5.00 22.32 -15.81
CA PHE A 297 4.16 21.59 -16.75
C PHE A 297 2.73 22.15 -16.90
N GLY A 298 2.45 23.31 -16.32
CA GLY A 298 1.16 24.00 -16.46
C GLY A 298 0.07 23.52 -15.51
N PHE A 299 0.41 22.81 -14.44
CA PHE A 299 -0.53 22.47 -13.39
C PHE A 299 -0.65 23.58 -12.34
N ARG A 300 -1.80 23.68 -11.69
CA ARG A 300 -1.94 24.28 -10.36
C ARG A 300 -1.59 23.22 -9.34
N ALA A 301 -0.94 23.63 -8.28
CA ALA A 301 -0.61 22.79 -7.15
C ALA A 301 -0.43 23.66 -5.91
N ASP A 302 -0.86 23.17 -4.77
CA ASP A 302 -0.62 23.81 -3.48
C ASP A 302 0.85 23.68 -3.09
N GLU A 303 1.29 24.45 -2.11
CA GLU A 303 2.63 24.29 -1.53
C GLU A 303 2.70 23.00 -0.69
N VAL A 304 3.93 22.51 -0.50
CA VAL A 304 4.18 21.34 0.34
C VAL A 304 3.66 21.57 1.76
N ALA A 305 2.89 20.63 2.25
CA ALA A 305 2.39 20.61 3.61
C ALA A 305 2.65 19.27 4.29
N ALA A 306 2.59 19.25 5.61
CA ALA A 306 2.51 18.00 6.36
C ALA A 306 1.23 17.23 5.92
N TYR A 307 1.30 15.91 5.95
CA TYR A 307 0.14 15.07 5.68
C TYR A 307 -1.01 15.39 6.64
N ASP A 308 -2.19 15.46 6.07
CA ASP A 308 -3.46 15.58 6.77
C ASP A 308 -4.52 14.90 5.92
N ALA A 309 -5.23 13.93 6.48
CA ALA A 309 -6.19 13.09 5.74
C ALA A 309 -7.36 13.91 5.18
N ASP A 310 -7.85 14.89 5.94
CA ASP A 310 -8.96 15.75 5.50
C ASP A 310 -8.55 16.66 4.35
N ARG A 311 -7.31 17.16 4.37
CA ARG A 311 -6.72 17.92 3.25
C ARG A 311 -6.62 17.07 1.99
N VAL A 312 -6.12 15.85 2.10
CA VAL A 312 -5.99 14.90 0.98
C VAL A 312 -7.36 14.63 0.38
N VAL A 313 -8.31 14.19 1.22
CA VAL A 313 -9.67 13.87 0.78
C VAL A 313 -10.41 15.09 0.26
N GLY A 314 -10.22 16.26 0.87
CA GLY A 314 -10.77 17.52 0.35
C GLY A 314 -10.33 17.83 -1.07
N SER A 315 -9.04 17.60 -1.40
CA SER A 315 -8.51 17.72 -2.75
C SER A 315 -9.19 16.77 -3.73
N LEU A 316 -9.31 15.49 -3.36
CA LEU A 316 -9.92 14.45 -4.18
C LEU A 316 -11.42 14.68 -4.42
N LYS A 317 -12.15 15.19 -3.43
CA LYS A 317 -13.56 15.61 -3.56
C LYS A 317 -13.77 16.69 -4.60
N GLU A 318 -12.78 17.56 -4.77
CA GLU A 318 -12.78 18.59 -5.81
C GLU A 318 -12.28 18.08 -7.17
N GLY A 319 -12.01 16.79 -7.31
CA GLY A 319 -11.46 16.18 -8.54
C GLY A 319 -10.00 16.57 -8.81
N LYS A 320 -9.26 16.96 -7.77
CA LYS A 320 -7.84 17.34 -7.84
C LYS A 320 -6.99 16.25 -7.24
N LEU A 321 -5.91 15.89 -7.92
CA LEU A 321 -5.01 14.83 -7.51
C LEU A 321 -4.04 15.28 -6.41
N VAL A 322 -3.36 14.31 -5.80
CA VAL A 322 -2.41 14.54 -4.72
C VAL A 322 -1.12 13.78 -5.00
N CYS A 323 0.00 14.42 -4.69
CA CYS A 323 1.31 13.79 -4.65
C CYS A 323 1.77 13.70 -3.20
N MET A 324 2.23 12.54 -2.78
CA MET A 324 2.64 12.28 -1.40
C MET A 324 4.07 11.77 -1.34
N SER A 325 4.80 12.19 -0.32
CA SER A 325 6.17 11.74 -0.03
C SER A 325 6.26 11.21 1.38
N GLY A 326 6.95 10.07 1.54
CA GLY A 326 7.31 9.51 2.83
C GLY A 326 8.81 9.26 2.94
N ARG A 327 9.35 9.39 4.16
CA ARG A 327 10.74 9.08 4.46
C ARG A 327 10.84 8.24 5.72
N ILE A 328 11.67 7.22 5.67
CA ILE A 328 12.09 6.45 6.84
C ILE A 328 13.58 6.69 7.04
N ALA A 329 13.98 6.97 8.27
CA ALA A 329 15.37 6.96 8.66
C ALA A 329 15.78 5.50 8.88
N ASP A 330 16.64 4.98 8.02
CA ASP A 330 17.24 3.64 8.16
C ASP A 330 18.73 3.83 8.51
N GLY A 331 19.01 3.88 9.80
CA GLY A 331 20.36 4.07 10.32
C GLY A 331 21.04 5.34 9.79
N LEU A 332 22.09 5.17 8.99
CA LEU A 332 22.85 6.28 8.40
C LEU A 332 22.26 6.80 7.07
N GLN A 333 21.19 6.20 6.55
CA GLN A 333 20.62 6.56 5.26
C GLN A 333 19.13 6.91 5.42
N SER A 334 18.75 8.10 4.96
CA SER A 334 17.35 8.45 4.77
C SER A 334 16.88 7.89 3.44
N ARG A 335 15.78 7.12 3.44
CA ARG A 335 15.14 6.60 2.24
C ARG A 335 13.79 7.27 2.06
N GLY A 336 13.52 7.74 0.87
CA GLY A 336 12.28 8.43 0.54
C GLY A 336 11.63 7.86 -0.70
N GLN A 337 10.30 7.90 -0.72
CA GLN A 337 9.49 7.53 -1.86
C GLN A 337 8.45 8.61 -2.11
N VAL A 338 8.04 8.73 -3.36
CA VAL A 338 6.94 9.61 -3.79
C VAL A 338 5.93 8.76 -4.54
N TRP A 339 4.65 8.99 -4.28
CA TRP A 339 3.56 8.29 -4.96
C TRP A 339 2.37 9.22 -5.19
N ALA A 340 1.46 8.82 -6.07
CA ALA A 340 0.23 9.53 -6.32
C ALA A 340 -0.91 8.99 -5.45
N ILE A 341 -1.82 9.88 -5.06
CA ILE A 341 -3.10 9.54 -4.44
C ILE A 341 -4.19 10.09 -5.34
N ASP A 342 -5.07 9.23 -5.80
CA ASP A 342 -5.99 9.53 -6.89
C ASP A 342 -7.44 9.10 -6.63
N GLY A 343 -7.72 8.53 -5.45
CA GLY A 343 -9.04 8.13 -5.02
C GLY A 343 -9.15 8.05 -3.50
N TYR A 344 -10.37 7.98 -3.01
CA TYR A 344 -10.66 7.72 -1.60
C TYR A 344 -11.98 6.97 -1.46
N ARG A 345 -12.17 6.35 -0.29
CA ARG A 345 -13.40 5.65 0.05
C ARG A 345 -13.63 5.72 1.55
N ASP A 346 -14.76 6.28 1.97
CA ASP A 346 -15.24 6.19 3.34
C ASP A 346 -16.11 4.94 3.44
N VAL A 347 -15.82 4.08 4.41
CA VAL A 347 -16.54 2.82 4.63
C VAL A 347 -17.18 2.85 6.01
N GLU A 348 -18.52 2.89 6.05
CA GLU A 348 -19.27 2.73 7.27
C GLU A 348 -19.18 1.27 7.73
N THR A 349 -18.53 1.05 8.88
CA THR A 349 -18.34 -0.26 9.47
C THR A 349 -19.14 -0.36 10.75
N LYS A 350 -20.11 -1.27 10.78
CA LYS A 350 -20.81 -1.67 12.00
C LYS A 350 -20.23 -2.99 12.47
N SER A 351 -19.70 -3.03 13.68
CA SER A 351 -19.08 -4.21 14.30
C SER A 351 -19.83 -4.58 15.56
N GLU A 352 -20.19 -5.85 15.69
CA GLU A 352 -20.83 -6.41 16.87
C GLU A 352 -19.94 -7.52 17.42
N LEU A 353 -19.59 -7.45 18.71
CA LEU A 353 -18.93 -8.53 19.43
C LEU A 353 -19.98 -9.37 20.16
N TRP A 354 -19.94 -10.67 19.94
CA TRP A 354 -20.85 -11.63 20.53
C TRP A 354 -20.06 -12.66 21.33
N PHE A 355 -20.55 -12.97 22.52
CA PHE A 355 -20.11 -14.14 23.26
C PHE A 355 -20.99 -15.32 22.87
N VAL A 356 -20.35 -16.41 22.43
CA VAL A 356 -20.99 -17.66 22.02
C VAL A 356 -20.59 -18.75 23.00
N PRO A 357 -21.47 -19.16 23.93
CA PRO A 357 -21.19 -20.23 24.88
C PRO A 357 -21.05 -21.58 24.16
N PHE A 358 -20.17 -22.47 24.67
CA PHE A 358 -20.01 -23.81 24.10
C PHE A 358 -21.13 -24.78 24.49
N ASP A 359 -21.93 -24.47 25.50
CA ASP A 359 -23.03 -25.28 26.00
C ASP A 359 -24.37 -25.07 25.30
N SER A 360 -24.37 -24.36 24.16
CA SER A 360 -25.58 -24.03 23.39
C SER A 360 -26.59 -23.13 24.13
N SER A 361 -26.19 -22.46 25.19
CA SER A 361 -27.01 -21.39 25.80
C SER A 361 -27.09 -20.16 24.86
N ALA A 362 -27.93 -19.18 25.22
CA ALA A 362 -28.15 -18.03 24.37
C ALA A 362 -26.87 -17.21 24.20
N GLU A 363 -26.60 -16.80 22.96
CA GLU A 363 -25.54 -15.84 22.62
C GLU A 363 -25.78 -14.50 23.30
N GLN A 364 -24.72 -13.85 23.73
CA GLN A 364 -24.78 -12.53 24.36
C GLN A 364 -24.02 -11.52 23.53
N LYS A 365 -24.68 -10.42 23.13
CA LYS A 365 -23.97 -9.28 22.53
C LYS A 365 -23.21 -8.56 23.63
N LEU A 366 -21.89 -8.45 23.45
CA LEU A 366 -20.98 -7.80 24.39
C LEU A 366 -20.82 -6.33 24.05
N GLU A 367 -20.71 -6.02 22.77
CA GLU A 367 -20.38 -4.67 22.29
C GLU A 367 -20.98 -4.45 20.90
N GLU A 368 -21.31 -3.21 20.60
CA GLU A 368 -21.70 -2.76 19.27
C GLU A 368 -21.01 -1.43 19.01
N THR A 369 -20.30 -1.31 17.90
CA THR A 369 -19.65 -0.09 17.45
C THR A 369 -20.07 0.23 16.02
N ALA A 370 -20.17 1.51 15.71
CA ALA A 370 -20.36 2.00 14.34
C ALA A 370 -19.37 3.13 14.11
N GLU A 371 -18.60 3.01 13.05
CA GLU A 371 -17.56 3.98 12.72
C GLU A 371 -17.42 4.11 11.20
N THR A 372 -16.86 5.23 10.77
CA THR A 372 -16.45 5.43 9.38
C THR A 372 -14.95 5.25 9.29
N VAL A 373 -14.50 4.23 8.55
CA VAL A 373 -13.10 4.01 8.24
C VAL A 373 -12.80 4.63 6.88
N ARG A 374 -11.84 5.52 6.85
CA ARG A 374 -11.40 6.17 5.61
C ARG A 374 -10.24 5.44 5.00
N TYR A 375 -10.32 5.22 3.69
CA TYR A 375 -9.24 4.67 2.88
C TYR A 375 -8.87 5.67 1.79
N ILE A 376 -7.57 5.79 1.50
CA ILE A 376 -7.07 6.50 0.33
C ILE A 376 -6.53 5.51 -0.68
N HIS A 377 -6.76 5.77 -1.97
CA HIS A 377 -6.19 4.98 -3.04
C HIS A 377 -4.80 5.49 -3.37
N CYS A 378 -3.80 4.62 -3.17
CA CYS A 378 -2.39 4.89 -3.44
C CYS A 378 -1.95 4.20 -4.72
N ASN A 379 -1.36 4.97 -5.63
CA ASN A 379 -0.64 4.45 -6.77
C ASN A 379 0.87 4.60 -6.48
N TRP A 380 1.51 3.48 -6.14
CA TRP A 380 2.89 3.49 -5.66
C TRP A 380 3.94 3.70 -6.75
N GLY A 381 3.55 3.70 -8.03
CA GLY A 381 4.45 3.83 -9.16
C GLY A 381 5.43 2.67 -9.32
N TRP A 382 5.03 1.49 -8.87
CA TRP A 382 5.83 0.29 -9.00
C TRP A 382 5.39 -0.49 -10.23
N SER A 383 6.33 -1.06 -10.97
CA SER A 383 6.03 -1.84 -12.16
C SER A 383 5.97 -3.34 -11.88
N SER A 384 5.19 -4.06 -12.69
CA SER A 384 4.93 -5.49 -12.59
C SER A 384 6.16 -6.38 -12.81
N ASP A 385 7.30 -5.81 -13.24
CA ASP A 385 8.51 -6.55 -13.58
C ASP A 385 9.11 -7.36 -12.42
N THR A 386 8.64 -7.14 -11.19
CA THR A 386 9.16 -7.85 -10.01
C THR A 386 8.11 -8.45 -9.08
N SER A 387 6.93 -7.87 -8.92
CA SER A 387 5.98 -8.31 -7.89
C SER A 387 4.57 -7.79 -8.09
N GLY A 388 4.27 -7.06 -9.17
CA GLY A 388 3.01 -6.33 -9.30
C GLY A 388 3.06 -4.96 -8.62
N GLU A 389 2.03 -4.18 -8.80
CA GLU A 389 2.04 -2.76 -8.45
C GLU A 389 1.56 -2.48 -7.04
N MET A 390 0.74 -3.38 -6.50
CA MET A 390 0.18 -3.30 -5.15
C MET A 390 -0.62 -2.01 -4.89
N ASN A 391 -1.09 -1.36 -5.97
CA ASN A 391 -1.96 -0.20 -5.86
C ASN A 391 -3.30 -0.59 -5.24
N GLY A 392 -3.93 0.33 -4.53
CA GLY A 392 -5.20 0.04 -3.89
C GLY A 392 -5.55 0.99 -2.75
N TYR A 393 -6.48 0.56 -1.92
CA TYR A 393 -7.02 1.33 -0.81
C TYR A 393 -6.35 0.96 0.51
N PHE A 394 -5.86 1.97 1.21
CA PHE A 394 -5.13 1.84 2.47
C PHE A 394 -5.80 2.70 3.55
N ALA A 395 -6.09 2.11 4.71
CA ALA A 395 -6.71 2.83 5.82
C ALA A 395 -5.80 3.96 6.31
N VAL A 396 -6.35 5.16 6.47
CA VAL A 396 -5.62 6.34 6.95
C VAL A 396 -5.42 6.30 8.45
N ASP A 397 -6.29 5.60 9.17
CA ASP A 397 -6.30 5.46 10.62
C ASP A 397 -6.20 3.99 11.00
N LEU A 398 -5.34 3.68 11.95
CA LEU A 398 -5.15 2.33 12.46
C LEU A 398 -6.22 1.97 13.49
N TYR A 399 -6.47 2.85 14.45
CA TYR A 399 -7.32 2.57 15.60
C TYR A 399 -8.80 2.79 15.32
N ARG A 400 -9.63 2.02 16.01
CA ARG A 400 -11.04 2.32 16.16
C ARG A 400 -11.23 3.50 17.10
N ASN A 401 -12.21 4.35 16.82
CA ASN A 401 -12.51 5.56 17.60
C ASN A 401 -12.70 5.32 19.11
N ALA A 402 -13.07 4.10 19.51
CA ALA A 402 -13.27 3.72 20.91
C ALA A 402 -11.96 3.44 21.70
N ALA A 403 -10.82 3.31 21.03
CA ALA A 403 -9.56 2.94 21.69
C ALA A 403 -8.73 4.13 22.18
N GLY A 404 -9.10 5.36 21.87
CA GLY A 404 -8.67 6.59 22.54
C GLY A 404 -7.39 7.26 22.02
N ASP A 405 -6.45 6.54 21.44
CA ASP A 405 -5.21 7.12 20.91
C ASP A 405 -5.05 6.70 19.43
N ALA A 406 -5.43 7.57 18.51
CA ALA A 406 -5.34 7.29 17.09
C ALA A 406 -3.89 7.39 16.61
N ALA A 407 -3.37 6.30 16.05
CA ALA A 407 -2.22 6.38 15.18
C ALA A 407 -2.71 6.68 13.75
N HIS A 408 -2.27 7.80 13.22
CA HIS A 408 -2.61 8.26 11.88
C HIS A 408 -1.38 8.19 10.98
N TRP A 409 -1.59 8.08 9.69
CA TRP A 409 -0.53 8.42 8.76
C TRP A 409 -0.04 9.85 9.07
N GLY A 410 1.27 10.06 9.05
CA GLY A 410 1.83 11.37 9.38
C GLY A 410 1.95 11.70 10.87
N GLY A 411 1.40 10.84 11.75
CA GLY A 411 1.67 10.85 13.19
C GLY A 411 2.80 9.88 13.54
N ASP A 412 2.48 8.95 14.41
CA ASP A 412 3.45 7.95 14.88
C ASP A 412 3.70 6.86 13.83
N MET A 413 2.68 6.54 13.00
CA MET A 413 2.74 5.44 12.03
C MET A 413 3.69 5.70 10.87
N LEU A 414 3.66 6.89 10.24
CA LEU A 414 4.58 7.30 9.18
C LEU A 414 5.07 8.72 9.43
N PRO A 415 6.07 8.92 10.26
CA PRO A 415 6.63 10.23 10.52
C PRO A 415 7.20 10.85 9.23
N ASN A 416 7.10 12.16 9.10
CA ASN A 416 7.60 12.94 7.98
C ASN A 416 6.87 12.71 6.64
N LEU A 417 5.59 12.34 6.65
CA LEU A 417 4.78 12.40 5.46
C LEU A 417 4.52 13.85 5.05
N GLN A 418 4.71 14.12 3.76
CA GLN A 418 4.44 15.41 3.14
C GLN A 418 3.53 15.23 1.93
N VAL A 419 2.71 16.23 1.66
CA VAL A 419 1.76 16.21 0.54
C VAL A 419 1.82 17.51 -0.27
N VAL A 420 1.53 17.37 -1.55
CA VAL A 420 1.15 18.43 -2.47
C VAL A 420 -0.26 18.12 -2.94
N THR A 421 -1.21 18.95 -2.58
CA THR A 421 -2.64 18.83 -2.92
C THR A 421 -3.01 19.81 -4.04
N GLY A 422 -4.29 19.85 -4.44
CA GLY A 422 -4.78 20.82 -5.39
C GLY A 422 -4.27 20.63 -6.81
N ILE A 423 -3.72 19.47 -7.16
CA ILE A 423 -3.10 19.25 -8.47
C ILE A 423 -4.18 19.12 -9.55
N THR A 424 -4.18 20.07 -10.47
CA THR A 424 -5.14 20.13 -11.58
C THR A 424 -4.54 20.95 -12.74
N PRO A 425 -4.87 20.63 -14.01
CA PRO A 425 -4.44 21.44 -15.14
C PRO A 425 -4.88 22.91 -15.01
N ASN A 426 -4.00 23.84 -15.36
CA ASN A 426 -4.32 25.27 -15.41
C ASN A 426 -4.86 25.62 -16.80
N ARG A 427 -6.03 25.04 -17.15
CA ARG A 427 -6.73 25.31 -18.40
C ARG A 427 -7.44 26.65 -18.38
#